data_f82786e16e504f1e9998752cebd4b55d
#
_entry.id   f82786e16e504f1e9998752cebd4b55d
#
_cell.length_a   1.000
_cell.length_b   1.000
_cell.length_c   1.000
_cell.angle_alpha   90.00
_cell.angle_beta   90.00
_cell.angle_gamma   90.00
#
_symmetry.space_group_name_H-M   'P 1'
#
loop_
_entity.id
_entity.type
_entity.pdbx_description
1 polymer ?
#
loop_
_entity_poly.entity_id
_entity_poly.type
_entity_poly.pdbx_seq_one_letter_code
_entity_poly.pdbx_strand_id
1 'polypeptide(L)'
;IDYVVVEEPVKGFLGFGSKNAVVKGSVKYNPEKIAKDFLREMFLSMGIIVNIETSLKDRQVFINLSGPEMGVLIGKRGQTLDSIQYLTNLVVNKGSAPYYGVMVDTENYRQRRKETLESLAFNLAKRVKQSKQKVVLEPMNPYERRIIHSVLQNDRFVTTYSEGEEPYRNVVIDLK
;
A
#
# COMPACT_ATOMS: atom_id res chain seq x y z
N ILE A 1 5.51 -22.61 13.73
CA ILE A 1 4.48 -23.66 13.83
C ILE A 1 4.22 -23.84 15.31
N ASP A 2 2.99 -23.59 15.74
CA ASP A 2 2.55 -23.97 17.08
C ASP A 2 2.05 -25.40 16.98
N TYR A 3 2.39 -26.25 17.94
CA TYR A 3 1.90 -27.63 17.97
C TYR A 3 1.31 -27.96 19.33
N VAL A 4 0.27 -28.80 19.31
CA VAL A 4 -0.33 -29.35 20.50
C VAL A 4 -0.22 -30.86 20.41
N VAL A 5 0.30 -31.50 21.45
CA VAL A 5 0.33 -32.96 21.55
C VAL A 5 -1.11 -33.41 21.84
N VAL A 6 -1.69 -34.14 20.90
CA VAL A 6 -3.08 -34.66 21.02
C VAL A 6 -3.10 -36.01 21.74
N GLU A 7 -2.10 -36.86 21.46
CA GLU A 7 -1.88 -38.11 22.15
C GLU A 7 -0.41 -38.27 22.49
N GLU A 8 -0.12 -38.63 23.74
CA GLU A 8 1.24 -38.93 24.17
C GLU A 8 1.71 -40.31 23.66
N PRO A 9 3.02 -40.49 23.42
CA PRO A 9 3.54 -41.78 23.01
C PRO A 9 3.43 -42.78 24.12
N VAL A 10 2.93 -43.97 23.78
CA VAL A 10 2.86 -45.09 24.72
C VAL A 10 3.97 -46.10 24.42
N LYS A 11 4.85 -46.37 25.42
CA LYS A 11 5.87 -47.41 25.29
C LYS A 11 5.20 -48.79 25.41
N GLY A 12 5.31 -49.59 24.36
CA GLY A 12 4.87 -50.98 24.39
C GLY A 12 5.76 -51.87 25.25
N PHE A 13 5.26 -52.99 25.73
CA PHE A 13 6.01 -54.02 26.40
C PHE A 13 6.47 -55.07 25.38
N LEU A 14 7.76 -55.41 25.36
CA LEU A 14 8.37 -56.38 24.41
C LEU A 14 8.08 -56.10 22.92
N GLY A 15 7.93 -54.82 22.54
CA GLY A 15 7.67 -54.43 21.15
C GLY A 15 6.19 -54.50 20.71
N PHE A 16 5.28 -54.85 21.60
CA PHE A 16 3.85 -54.87 21.32
C PHE A 16 3.15 -53.70 22.01
N GLY A 17 2.21 -53.05 21.30
CA GLY A 17 1.34 -52.00 21.85
C GLY A 17 2.00 -50.62 21.95
N SER A 18 3.11 -50.38 21.29
CA SER A 18 3.67 -49.01 21.18
C SER A 18 2.77 -48.13 20.28
N LYS A 19 2.45 -46.92 20.73
CA LYS A 19 1.79 -45.88 19.95
C LYS A 19 2.69 -44.67 19.82
N ASN A 20 2.78 -44.12 18.60
CA ASN A 20 3.47 -42.87 18.35
C ASN A 20 2.66 -41.68 18.88
N ALA A 21 3.34 -40.61 19.27
CA ALA A 21 2.68 -39.33 19.60
C ALA A 21 1.91 -38.80 18.39
N VAL A 22 0.69 -38.31 18.61
CA VAL A 22 -0.09 -37.59 17.63
C VAL A 22 0.00 -36.11 17.96
N VAL A 23 0.54 -35.31 17.03
CA VAL A 23 0.75 -33.87 17.18
C VAL A 23 -0.09 -33.13 16.15
N LYS A 24 -0.89 -32.17 16.61
CA LYS A 24 -1.61 -31.25 15.76
C LYS A 24 -0.76 -29.99 15.60
N GLY A 25 -0.19 -29.76 14.41
CA GLY A 25 0.53 -28.54 14.06
C GLY A 25 -0.40 -27.50 13.46
N SER A 26 -0.30 -26.25 13.88
CA SER A 26 -0.92 -25.11 13.23
C SER A 26 0.16 -24.18 12.69
N VAL A 27 0.00 -23.73 11.44
CA VAL A 27 0.87 -22.73 10.86
C VAL A 27 0.43 -21.36 11.40
N LYS A 28 1.30 -20.71 12.16
CA LYS A 28 1.02 -19.35 12.64
C LYS A 28 0.92 -18.41 11.45
N TYR A 29 -0.20 -17.70 11.39
CA TYR A 29 -0.43 -16.70 10.36
C TYR A 29 0.65 -15.58 10.47
N ASN A 30 1.39 -15.35 9.38
CA ASN A 30 2.44 -14.34 9.32
C ASN A 30 2.21 -13.42 8.11
N PRO A 31 1.57 -12.25 8.32
CA PRO A 31 1.22 -11.33 7.25
C PRO A 31 2.43 -10.73 6.52
N GLU A 32 3.57 -10.53 7.23
CA GLU A 32 4.81 -10.05 6.61
C GLU A 32 5.38 -11.06 5.62
N LYS A 33 5.43 -12.33 6.03
CA LYS A 33 5.92 -13.41 5.16
C LYS A 33 5.04 -13.57 3.94
N ILE A 34 3.72 -13.57 4.11
CA ILE A 34 2.75 -13.69 3.01
C ILE A 34 2.93 -12.54 2.02
N ALA A 35 3.03 -11.29 2.51
CA ALA A 35 3.28 -10.13 1.68
C ALA A 35 4.60 -10.24 0.90
N LYS A 36 5.68 -10.60 1.61
CA LYS A 36 7.03 -10.71 1.03
C LYS A 36 7.11 -11.80 -0.03
N ASP A 37 6.53 -12.96 0.22
CA ASP A 37 6.53 -14.09 -0.73
C ASP A 37 5.74 -13.71 -1.99
N PHE A 38 4.54 -13.14 -1.84
CA PHE A 38 3.73 -12.67 -2.97
C PHE A 38 4.46 -11.62 -3.82
N LEU A 39 5.03 -10.60 -3.18
CA LEU A 39 5.76 -9.54 -3.90
C LEU A 39 7.01 -10.09 -4.61
N ARG A 40 7.73 -11.02 -3.98
CA ARG A 40 8.88 -11.66 -4.60
C ARG A 40 8.51 -12.40 -5.87
N GLU A 41 7.47 -13.24 -5.83
CA GLU A 41 7.00 -13.98 -7.00
C GLU A 41 6.53 -13.04 -8.12
N MET A 42 5.80 -11.99 -7.76
CA MET A 42 5.31 -10.99 -8.70
C MET A 42 6.48 -10.28 -9.40
N PHE A 43 7.47 -9.77 -8.64
CA PHE A 43 8.59 -9.03 -9.24
C PHE A 43 9.53 -9.94 -10.02
N LEU A 44 9.73 -11.18 -9.60
CA LEU A 44 10.45 -12.18 -10.39
C LEU A 44 9.77 -12.42 -11.74
N SER A 45 8.45 -12.54 -11.76
CA SER A 45 7.68 -12.72 -13.00
C SER A 45 7.73 -11.48 -13.91
N MET A 46 7.89 -10.29 -13.33
CA MET A 46 8.09 -9.03 -14.06
C MET A 46 9.54 -8.81 -14.53
N GLY A 47 10.49 -9.63 -14.08
CA GLY A 47 11.92 -9.47 -14.36
C GLY A 47 12.56 -8.28 -13.63
N ILE A 48 11.97 -7.80 -12.53
CA ILE A 48 12.41 -6.61 -11.79
C ILE A 48 13.20 -7.04 -10.54
N ILE A 49 14.40 -6.47 -10.37
CA ILE A 49 15.24 -6.71 -9.19
C ILE A 49 14.84 -5.74 -8.08
N VAL A 50 14.31 -6.28 -6.98
CA VAL A 50 13.81 -5.50 -5.85
C VAL A 50 14.25 -6.12 -4.52
N ASN A 51 14.76 -5.29 -3.62
CA ASN A 51 14.89 -5.63 -2.21
C ASN A 51 13.56 -5.29 -1.51
N ILE A 52 13.05 -6.24 -0.70
CA ILE A 52 11.77 -6.12 -0.01
C ILE A 52 12.01 -6.18 1.49
N GLU A 53 11.81 -5.08 2.17
CA GLU A 53 11.85 -4.97 3.62
C GLU A 53 10.44 -4.88 4.18
N THR A 54 10.15 -5.63 5.23
CA THR A 54 8.83 -5.67 5.85
C THR A 54 8.93 -5.43 7.34
N SER A 55 7.96 -4.76 7.91
CA SER A 55 7.77 -4.63 9.36
C SER A 55 6.29 -4.62 9.72
N LEU A 56 5.96 -5.20 10.86
CA LEU A 56 4.59 -5.27 11.39
C LEU A 56 4.49 -4.41 12.65
N LYS A 57 3.56 -3.46 12.64
CA LYS A 57 3.23 -2.65 13.82
C LYS A 57 1.72 -2.43 13.86
N ASP A 58 1.09 -2.68 15.00
CA ASP A 58 -0.33 -2.39 15.25
C ASP A 58 -1.27 -2.94 14.15
N ARG A 59 -1.02 -4.18 13.68
CA ARG A 59 -1.73 -4.83 12.57
C ARG A 59 -1.58 -4.10 11.23
N GLN A 60 -0.56 -3.28 11.09
CA GLN A 60 -0.19 -2.65 9.84
C GLN A 60 1.13 -3.25 9.36
N VAL A 61 1.13 -3.85 8.18
CA VAL A 61 2.33 -4.31 7.48
C VAL A 61 2.87 -3.16 6.65
N PHE A 62 4.05 -2.69 7.02
CA PHE A 62 4.80 -1.70 6.24
C PHE A 62 5.80 -2.42 5.35
N ILE A 63 5.82 -2.06 4.08
CA ILE A 63 6.67 -2.66 3.06
C ILE A 63 7.43 -1.54 2.37
N ASN A 64 8.75 -1.61 2.44
CA ASN A 64 9.63 -0.71 1.71
C ASN A 64 10.32 -1.47 0.58
N LEU A 65 10.20 -0.94 -0.64
CA LEU A 65 10.80 -1.48 -1.84
C LEU A 65 12.01 -0.63 -2.24
N SER A 66 13.13 -1.28 -2.56
CA SER A 66 14.32 -0.59 -3.03
C SER A 66 15.04 -1.39 -4.13
N GLY A 67 15.64 -0.68 -5.08
CA GLY A 67 16.32 -1.30 -6.22
C GLY A 67 16.57 -0.32 -7.36
N PRO A 68 17.16 -0.78 -8.47
CA PRO A 68 17.54 0.10 -9.59
C PRO A 68 16.36 0.64 -10.40
N GLU A 69 15.22 -0.06 -10.44
CA GLU A 69 14.11 0.24 -11.34
C GLU A 69 12.83 0.68 -10.62
N MET A 70 12.97 1.36 -9.48
CA MET A 70 11.81 1.76 -8.65
C MET A 70 10.82 2.67 -9.38
N GLY A 71 11.27 3.43 -10.38
CA GLY A 71 10.38 4.23 -11.24
C GLY A 71 9.29 3.41 -11.94
N VAL A 72 9.58 2.18 -12.33
CA VAL A 72 8.60 1.25 -12.95
C VAL A 72 7.53 0.85 -11.92
N LEU A 73 7.93 0.59 -10.67
CA LEU A 73 7.02 0.22 -9.58
C LEU A 73 6.20 1.41 -9.07
N ILE A 74 6.71 2.61 -9.17
CA ILE A 74 5.94 3.83 -8.91
C ILE A 74 4.88 4.00 -10.01
N GLY A 75 5.30 3.92 -11.28
CA GLY A 75 4.46 4.14 -12.42
C GLY A 75 4.01 5.60 -12.57
N LYS A 76 3.01 5.84 -13.41
CA LYS A 76 2.48 7.18 -13.62
C LYS A 76 1.81 7.68 -12.34
N ARG A 77 2.44 8.65 -11.67
CA ARG A 77 1.90 9.30 -10.45
C ARG A 77 1.59 8.33 -9.30
N GLY A 78 2.32 7.24 -9.18
CA GLY A 78 2.12 6.27 -8.10
C GLY A 78 1.00 5.26 -8.34
N GLN A 79 0.37 5.24 -9.52
CA GLN A 79 -0.73 4.31 -9.82
C GLN A 79 -0.31 2.84 -9.76
N THR A 80 0.89 2.51 -10.25
CA THR A 80 1.42 1.15 -10.15
C THR A 80 1.66 0.77 -8.69
N LEU A 81 2.24 1.68 -7.92
CA LEU A 81 2.49 1.47 -6.49
C LEU A 81 1.19 1.25 -5.70
N ASP A 82 0.14 2.02 -6.01
CA ASP A 82 -1.18 1.85 -5.41
C ASP A 82 -1.81 0.50 -5.78
N SER A 83 -1.64 0.06 -7.03
CA SER A 83 -2.11 -1.26 -7.49
C SER A 83 -1.38 -2.41 -6.80
N ILE A 84 -0.06 -2.31 -6.66
CA ILE A 84 0.77 -3.28 -5.93
C ILE A 84 0.30 -3.36 -4.47
N GLN A 85 0.10 -2.23 -3.82
CA GLN A 85 -0.41 -2.18 -2.45
C GLN A 85 -1.78 -2.84 -2.33
N TYR A 86 -2.69 -2.54 -3.24
CA TYR A 86 -4.04 -3.12 -3.25
C TYR A 86 -4.01 -4.64 -3.39
N LEU A 87 -3.26 -5.18 -4.35
CA LEU A 87 -3.11 -6.61 -4.55
C LEU A 87 -2.46 -7.29 -3.35
N THR A 88 -1.41 -6.69 -2.79
CA THR A 88 -0.74 -7.21 -1.59
C THR A 88 -1.71 -7.25 -0.40
N ASN A 89 -2.53 -6.21 -0.25
CA ASN A 89 -3.54 -6.15 0.81
C ASN A 89 -4.60 -7.27 0.67
N LEU A 90 -5.04 -7.57 -0.56
CA LEU A 90 -5.97 -8.68 -0.81
C LEU A 90 -5.33 -10.03 -0.45
N VAL A 91 -4.09 -10.27 -0.85
CA VAL A 91 -3.38 -11.52 -0.61
C VAL A 91 -3.13 -11.73 0.88
N VAL A 92 -2.65 -10.68 1.57
CA VAL A 92 -2.41 -10.71 3.02
C VAL A 92 -3.69 -10.98 3.79
N ASN A 93 -4.85 -10.52 3.34
CA ASN A 93 -6.10 -10.68 4.06
C ASN A 93 -6.97 -11.86 3.58
N LYS A 94 -6.47 -12.64 2.62
CA LYS A 94 -7.21 -13.82 2.12
C LYS A 94 -7.36 -14.88 3.24
N GLY A 95 -8.57 -14.99 3.77
CA GLY A 95 -8.89 -15.99 4.80
C GLY A 95 -8.32 -15.70 6.18
N SER A 96 -7.82 -14.48 6.42
CA SER A 96 -7.33 -14.08 7.73
C SER A 96 -8.41 -13.37 8.56
N ALA A 97 -8.41 -13.66 9.84
CA ALA A 97 -9.06 -12.86 10.87
C ALA A 97 -8.11 -12.79 12.08
N PRO A 98 -7.65 -11.63 12.51
CA PRO A 98 -8.11 -10.27 12.18
C PRO A 98 -7.52 -9.70 10.88
N TYR A 99 -8.11 -8.61 10.40
CA TYR A 99 -7.64 -7.84 9.24
C TYR A 99 -6.32 -7.13 9.54
N TYR A 100 -5.42 -7.13 8.54
CA TYR A 100 -4.15 -6.40 8.56
C TYR A 100 -4.14 -5.32 7.48
N GLY A 101 -3.82 -4.08 7.85
CA GLY A 101 -3.53 -3.04 6.86
C GLY A 101 -2.21 -3.34 6.15
N VAL A 102 -2.09 -2.90 4.91
CA VAL A 102 -0.84 -2.99 4.15
C VAL A 102 -0.50 -1.61 3.60
N MET A 103 0.73 -1.17 3.81
CA MET A 103 1.29 0.03 3.22
C MET A 103 2.56 -0.32 2.46
N VAL A 104 2.58 0.01 1.17
CA VAL A 104 3.74 -0.17 0.30
C VAL A 104 4.29 1.20 -0.08
N ASP A 105 5.59 1.39 0.08
CA ASP A 105 6.29 2.58 -0.39
C ASP A 105 7.64 2.21 -1.01
N THR A 106 8.20 3.12 -1.76
CA THR A 106 9.52 3.01 -2.35
C THR A 106 10.21 4.37 -2.34
N GLU A 107 11.44 4.42 -1.83
CA GLU A 107 12.26 5.64 -1.80
C GLU A 107 11.53 6.86 -1.22
N ASN A 108 10.62 6.66 -0.28
CA ASN A 108 9.80 7.73 0.30
C ASN A 108 8.97 8.50 -0.76
N TYR A 109 8.51 7.79 -1.79
CA TYR A 109 7.77 8.38 -2.91
C TYR A 109 6.51 9.10 -2.46
N ARG A 110 5.73 8.50 -1.55
CA ARG A 110 4.44 9.07 -1.11
C ARG A 110 4.61 10.46 -0.49
N GLN A 111 5.65 10.65 0.32
CA GLN A 111 5.96 11.95 0.93
C GLN A 111 6.43 12.97 -0.13
N ARG A 112 7.36 12.58 -1.00
CA ARG A 112 7.83 13.45 -2.11
C ARG A 112 6.69 13.84 -3.05
N ARG A 113 5.79 12.90 -3.35
CA ARG A 113 4.62 13.17 -4.19
C ARG A 113 3.67 14.16 -3.55
N LYS A 114 3.42 14.05 -2.25
CA LYS A 114 2.62 14.99 -1.47
C LYS A 114 3.21 16.40 -1.57
N GLU A 115 4.50 16.57 -1.32
CA GLU A 115 5.20 17.86 -1.39
C GLU A 115 5.13 18.47 -2.80
N THR A 116 5.24 17.64 -3.82
CA THR A 116 5.08 18.07 -5.22
C THR A 116 3.67 18.59 -5.48
N LEU A 117 2.63 17.92 -4.99
CA LEU A 117 1.24 18.34 -5.14
C LEU A 117 0.94 19.63 -4.37
N GLU A 118 1.49 19.78 -3.17
CA GLU A 118 1.37 21.02 -2.37
C GLU A 118 2.00 22.20 -3.11
N SER A 119 3.21 22.03 -3.63
CA SER A 119 3.90 23.06 -4.41
C SER A 119 3.16 23.40 -5.71
N LEU A 120 2.62 22.37 -6.40
CA LEU A 120 1.80 22.56 -7.59
C LEU A 120 0.54 23.38 -7.28
N ALA A 121 -0.16 23.06 -6.19
CA ALA A 121 -1.37 23.76 -5.77
C ALA A 121 -1.10 25.25 -5.54
N PHE A 122 -0.04 25.61 -4.80
CA PHE A 122 0.34 27.02 -4.58
C PHE A 122 0.69 27.75 -5.87
N ASN A 123 1.46 27.12 -6.76
CA ASN A 123 1.85 27.72 -8.02
C ASN A 123 0.64 27.98 -8.93
N LEU A 124 -0.28 27.01 -9.01
CA LEU A 124 -1.48 27.16 -9.81
C LEU A 124 -2.46 28.19 -9.21
N ALA A 125 -2.61 28.24 -7.89
CA ALA A 125 -3.40 29.27 -7.23
C ALA A 125 -2.86 30.68 -7.53
N LYS A 126 -1.54 30.88 -7.52
CA LYS A 126 -0.90 32.13 -7.93
C LYS A 126 -1.22 32.48 -9.38
N ARG A 127 -1.14 31.49 -10.28
CA ARG A 127 -1.48 31.67 -11.70
C ARG A 127 -2.94 32.07 -11.89
N VAL A 128 -3.90 31.41 -11.21
CA VAL A 128 -5.33 31.73 -11.27
C VAL A 128 -5.58 33.17 -10.81
N LYS A 129 -4.94 33.61 -9.72
CA LYS A 129 -5.05 34.99 -9.21
C LYS A 129 -4.55 36.04 -10.24
N GLN A 130 -3.50 35.71 -10.99
CA GLN A 130 -2.92 36.61 -11.99
C GLN A 130 -3.70 36.63 -13.30
N SER A 131 -4.01 35.43 -13.85
CA SER A 131 -4.66 35.28 -15.15
C SER A 131 -6.17 35.52 -15.13
N LYS A 132 -6.78 35.44 -13.94
CA LYS A 132 -8.24 35.46 -13.73
C LYS A 132 -8.98 34.33 -14.46
N GLN A 133 -8.26 33.25 -14.78
CA GLN A 133 -8.82 32.09 -15.47
C GLN A 133 -8.69 30.86 -14.56
N LYS A 134 -9.75 30.05 -14.49
CA LYS A 134 -9.71 28.78 -13.80
C LYS A 134 -8.69 27.82 -14.43
N VAL A 135 -8.13 26.95 -13.61
CA VAL A 135 -7.21 25.90 -14.04
C VAL A 135 -7.80 24.55 -13.66
N VAL A 136 -7.87 23.65 -14.65
CA VAL A 136 -8.28 22.26 -14.48
C VAL A 136 -7.01 21.42 -14.45
N LEU A 137 -6.85 20.67 -13.37
CA LEU A 137 -5.72 19.75 -13.21
C LEU A 137 -6.02 18.43 -13.94
N GLU A 138 -4.98 17.64 -14.13
CA GLU A 138 -5.16 16.30 -14.65
C GLU A 138 -5.83 15.38 -13.63
N PRO A 139 -6.50 14.29 -14.10
CA PRO A 139 -7.10 13.32 -13.21
C PRO A 139 -6.13 12.75 -12.19
N MET A 140 -6.58 12.59 -10.96
CA MET A 140 -5.80 12.05 -9.85
C MET A 140 -6.70 11.33 -8.84
N ASN A 141 -6.11 10.44 -8.04
CA ASN A 141 -6.85 9.66 -7.06
C ASN A 141 -7.47 10.54 -5.94
N PRO A 142 -8.45 10.04 -5.18
CA PRO A 142 -9.13 10.82 -4.14
C PRO A 142 -8.21 11.39 -3.06
N TYR A 143 -7.13 10.66 -2.72
CA TYR A 143 -6.16 11.10 -1.73
C TYR A 143 -5.36 12.32 -2.22
N GLU A 144 -4.90 12.29 -3.47
CA GLU A 144 -4.17 13.41 -4.10
C GLU A 144 -5.06 14.65 -4.23
N ARG A 145 -6.33 14.48 -4.63
CA ARG A 145 -7.28 15.59 -4.70
C ARG A 145 -7.49 16.25 -3.32
N ARG A 146 -7.54 15.44 -2.27
CA ARG A 146 -7.67 15.95 -0.89
C ARG A 146 -6.46 16.79 -0.48
N ILE A 147 -5.25 16.43 -0.89
CA ILE A 147 -4.05 17.24 -0.61
C ILE A 147 -4.22 18.65 -1.18
N ILE A 148 -4.59 18.76 -2.46
CA ILE A 148 -4.77 20.05 -3.12
C ILE A 148 -5.88 20.88 -2.45
N HIS A 149 -7.02 20.27 -2.15
CA HIS A 149 -8.10 20.93 -1.44
C HIS A 149 -7.67 21.45 -0.07
N SER A 150 -6.94 20.64 0.70
CA SER A 150 -6.48 20.99 2.04
C SER A 150 -5.51 22.16 2.03
N VAL A 151 -4.58 22.16 1.08
CA VAL A 151 -3.57 23.24 0.94
C VAL A 151 -4.21 24.59 0.61
N LEU A 152 -5.26 24.59 -0.22
CA LEU A 152 -5.92 25.81 -0.69
C LEU A 152 -7.19 26.17 0.08
N GLN A 153 -7.59 25.37 1.07
CA GLN A 153 -8.83 25.55 1.83
C GLN A 153 -8.97 26.95 2.44
N ASN A 154 -7.88 27.49 2.98
CA ASN A 154 -7.83 28.78 3.65
C ASN A 154 -7.38 29.93 2.74
N ASP A 155 -7.24 29.71 1.43
CA ASP A 155 -6.89 30.79 0.52
C ASP A 155 -8.07 31.75 0.35
N ARG A 156 -7.80 33.06 0.42
CA ARG A 156 -8.85 34.10 0.38
C ARG A 156 -9.41 34.36 -1.01
N PHE A 157 -8.68 34.03 -2.06
CA PHE A 157 -8.94 34.45 -3.43
C PHE A 157 -9.31 33.32 -4.37
N VAL A 158 -8.96 32.08 -4.01
CA VAL A 158 -9.28 30.92 -4.84
C VAL A 158 -10.15 29.92 -4.08
N THR A 159 -10.94 29.18 -4.84
CA THR A 159 -11.71 28.03 -4.38
C THR A 159 -11.28 26.79 -5.16
N THR A 160 -11.57 25.61 -4.62
CA THR A 160 -11.27 24.34 -5.29
C THR A 160 -12.48 23.41 -5.21
N TYR A 161 -12.76 22.75 -6.31
CA TYR A 161 -13.76 21.69 -6.39
C TYR A 161 -13.28 20.54 -7.28
N SER A 162 -13.89 19.35 -7.12
CA SER A 162 -13.57 18.20 -7.95
C SER A 162 -14.66 17.97 -8.99
N GLU A 163 -14.26 17.76 -10.25
CA GLU A 163 -15.13 17.58 -11.40
C GLU A 163 -14.84 16.25 -12.10
N GLY A 164 -15.85 15.65 -12.75
CA GLY A 164 -15.76 14.39 -13.46
C GLY A 164 -16.02 13.17 -12.60
N GLU A 165 -15.96 11.98 -13.22
CA GLU A 165 -16.16 10.68 -12.58
C GLU A 165 -14.85 9.90 -12.50
N GLU A 166 -14.74 9.00 -11.51
CA GLU A 166 -13.57 8.10 -11.41
C GLU A 166 -13.48 7.19 -12.65
N PRO A 167 -12.32 6.92 -13.18
CA PRO A 167 -10.96 7.31 -12.71
C PRO A 167 -10.47 8.65 -13.29
N TYR A 168 -11.31 9.40 -14.00
CA TYR A 168 -10.95 10.64 -14.72
C TYR A 168 -11.26 11.92 -13.90
N ARG A 169 -11.63 11.76 -12.63
CA ARG A 169 -11.98 12.88 -11.76
C ARG A 169 -10.76 13.74 -11.44
N ASN A 170 -10.91 15.05 -11.59
CA ASN A 170 -9.86 16.04 -11.45
C ASN A 170 -10.20 17.12 -10.40
N VAL A 171 -9.24 17.99 -10.11
CA VAL A 171 -9.44 19.20 -9.30
C VAL A 171 -9.42 20.41 -10.20
N VAL A 172 -10.37 21.30 -9.97
CA VAL A 172 -10.41 22.64 -10.56
C VAL A 172 -10.04 23.65 -9.48
N ILE A 173 -9.17 24.60 -9.84
CA ILE A 173 -8.86 25.77 -9.02
C ILE A 173 -9.43 26.98 -9.73
N ASP A 174 -10.32 27.73 -9.04
CA ASP A 174 -11.05 28.87 -9.59
C ASP A 174 -10.96 30.08 -8.66
N LEU A 175 -11.33 31.25 -9.14
CA LEU A 175 -11.51 32.43 -8.29
C LEU A 175 -12.74 32.28 -7.40
N LYS A 176 -12.69 32.90 -6.21
CA LYS A 176 -13.89 33.07 -5.36
C LYS A 176 -14.77 34.17 -5.88
#